data_932a05101dedd4e16fe22334ea445d4b
#
_entry.id   932a05101dedd4e16fe22334ea445d4b
#
_cell.length_a   1.000
_cell.length_b   1.000
_cell.length_c   1.000
_cell.angle_alpha   90.00
_cell.angle_beta   90.00
_cell.angle_gamma   90.00
#
_symmetry.space_group_name_H-M   'P 1'
#
loop_
_entity.id
_entity.type
_entity.pdbx_description
1 polymer ?
#
loop_
_entity_poly.entity_id
_entity_poly.type
_entity_poly.pdbx_seq_one_letter_code
_entity_poly.pdbx_strand_id
1 'polypeptide(L)'
;MLIKKFEGNSPKIDPKAFVAETAVVIGKAELKEYSSVWYNVTIRGDVNEIKVGRYTNVQDNSVLHVSSHACILGDYVTVGHCALLHACTVEDHVLIGMHSTVLDGAVIGKGSIVAAGAVVTKNTIVPPYSLVAGVPAKVIKKLPENTDATHAQAVKYENLWTRRYNELPDGGGEEYHGEKIV
;
A
#
# COMPACT_ATOMS: atom_id res chain seq x y z
N MET A 1 -2.76 -14.36 -12.05
CA MET A 1 -2.59 -12.89 -12.15
C MET A 1 -2.78 -12.41 -13.58
N LEU A 2 -3.32 -11.22 -13.76
CA LEU A 2 -3.40 -10.56 -15.06
C LEU A 2 -2.42 -9.38 -15.09
N ILE A 3 -1.31 -9.51 -15.81
CA ILE A 3 -0.36 -8.44 -16.07
C ILE A 3 -0.58 -7.94 -17.50
N LYS A 4 -1.00 -6.68 -17.64
CA LYS A 4 -1.42 -6.16 -18.96
C LYS A 4 -0.70 -4.88 -19.33
N LYS A 5 -0.08 -4.88 -20.50
CA LYS A 5 0.45 -3.66 -21.14
C LYS A 5 -0.70 -2.72 -21.54
N PHE A 6 -0.51 -1.42 -21.35
CA PHE A 6 -1.42 -0.38 -21.80
C PHE A 6 -0.63 0.78 -22.43
N GLU A 7 -0.99 1.18 -23.66
CA GLU A 7 -0.36 2.27 -24.44
C GLU A 7 1.18 2.28 -24.39
N GLY A 8 1.78 1.13 -24.66
CA GLY A 8 3.23 0.98 -24.66
C GLY A 8 3.87 0.72 -23.30
N ASN A 9 3.20 0.99 -22.18
CA ASN A 9 3.70 0.78 -20.83
C ASN A 9 3.34 -0.60 -20.31
N SER A 10 4.35 -1.35 -19.86
CA SER A 10 4.16 -2.63 -19.17
C SER A 10 4.49 -2.47 -17.69
N PRO A 11 3.75 -3.14 -16.79
CA PRO A 11 4.12 -3.16 -15.39
C PRO A 11 5.57 -3.64 -15.18
N LYS A 12 6.28 -2.97 -14.28
CA LYS A 12 7.60 -3.35 -13.80
C LYS A 12 7.44 -4.00 -12.43
N ILE A 13 7.66 -5.30 -12.37
CA ILE A 13 7.50 -6.08 -11.14
C ILE A 13 8.87 -6.64 -10.77
N ASP A 14 9.34 -6.31 -9.57
CA ASP A 14 10.59 -6.85 -9.06
C ASP A 14 10.48 -8.38 -8.92
N PRO A 15 11.52 -9.17 -9.25
CA PRO A 15 11.51 -10.61 -9.08
C PRO A 15 11.22 -11.09 -7.65
N LYS A 16 11.48 -10.24 -6.65
CA LYS A 16 11.18 -10.48 -5.25
C LYS A 16 9.89 -9.81 -4.80
N ALA A 17 8.95 -9.56 -5.69
CA ALA A 17 7.62 -9.07 -5.35
C ALA A 17 6.57 -10.15 -5.55
N PHE A 18 5.58 -10.21 -4.69
CA PHE A 18 4.47 -11.16 -4.77
C PHE A 18 3.25 -10.54 -5.45
N VAL A 19 2.68 -11.26 -6.40
CA VAL A 19 1.40 -10.90 -7.03
C VAL A 19 0.51 -12.13 -7.07
N ALA A 20 -0.57 -12.12 -6.29
CA ALA A 20 -1.52 -13.23 -6.21
C ALA A 20 -2.16 -13.53 -7.56
N GLU A 21 -2.55 -14.80 -7.78
CA GLU A 21 -3.06 -15.28 -9.06
C GLU A 21 -4.35 -14.61 -9.56
N THR A 22 -5.13 -13.99 -8.66
CA THR A 22 -6.36 -13.26 -9.04
C THR A 22 -6.15 -11.73 -9.10
N ALA A 23 -4.95 -11.24 -8.82
CA ALA A 23 -4.66 -9.81 -8.93
C ALA A 23 -4.51 -9.35 -10.38
N VAL A 24 -4.79 -8.07 -10.61
CA VAL A 24 -4.72 -7.39 -11.91
C VAL A 24 -3.78 -6.20 -11.82
N VAL A 25 -2.73 -6.17 -12.66
CA VAL A 25 -1.78 -5.05 -12.74
C VAL A 25 -1.66 -4.58 -14.17
N ILE A 26 -1.98 -3.30 -14.43
CA ILE A 26 -2.10 -2.74 -15.78
C ILE A 26 -1.26 -1.47 -15.95
N GLY A 27 -0.59 -1.34 -17.08
CA GLY A 27 0.01 -0.10 -17.55
C GLY A 27 1.27 0.31 -16.80
N LYS A 28 1.39 1.60 -16.47
CA LYS A 28 2.56 2.19 -15.83
C LYS A 28 2.53 1.96 -14.31
N ALA A 29 2.76 0.73 -13.90
CA ALA A 29 2.85 0.31 -12.51
C ALA A 29 4.25 -0.21 -12.19
N GLU A 30 4.80 0.15 -11.03
CA GLU A 30 6.08 -0.34 -10.52
C GLU A 30 5.88 -0.95 -9.14
N LEU A 31 6.25 -2.23 -8.98
CA LEU A 31 6.24 -2.95 -7.71
C LEU A 31 7.68 -3.24 -7.31
N LYS A 32 8.11 -2.74 -6.16
CA LYS A 32 9.48 -2.90 -5.66
C LYS A 32 9.64 -4.21 -4.89
N GLU A 33 10.89 -4.54 -4.58
CA GLU A 33 11.26 -5.78 -3.89
C GLU A 33 10.50 -5.94 -2.56
N TYR A 34 10.15 -7.18 -2.24
CA TYR A 34 9.37 -7.58 -1.06
C TYR A 34 7.98 -6.94 -0.92
N SER A 35 7.53 -6.19 -1.94
CA SER A 35 6.13 -5.76 -1.98
C SER A 35 5.20 -6.94 -2.26
N SER A 36 3.93 -6.83 -1.84
CA SER A 36 2.93 -7.87 -2.09
C SER A 36 1.58 -7.31 -2.49
N VAL A 37 1.02 -7.88 -3.55
CA VAL A 37 -0.29 -7.55 -4.10
C VAL A 37 -1.18 -8.78 -3.98
N TRP A 38 -2.17 -8.70 -3.09
CA TRP A 38 -2.97 -9.83 -2.67
C TRP A 38 -4.18 -10.08 -3.58
N TYR A 39 -5.04 -11.01 -3.19
CA TYR A 39 -6.11 -11.53 -4.05
C TYR A 39 -7.12 -10.46 -4.46
N ASN A 40 -7.51 -10.47 -5.73
CA ASN A 40 -8.48 -9.55 -6.34
C ASN A 40 -8.12 -8.06 -6.26
N VAL A 41 -6.87 -7.72 -5.95
CA VAL A 41 -6.39 -6.34 -6.01
C VAL A 41 -6.32 -5.89 -7.46
N THR A 42 -6.75 -4.64 -7.72
CA THR A 42 -6.58 -4.00 -9.02
C THR A 42 -5.64 -2.81 -8.92
N ILE A 43 -4.53 -2.86 -9.64
CA ILE A 43 -3.57 -1.76 -9.83
C ILE A 43 -3.66 -1.33 -11.29
N ARG A 44 -4.22 -0.14 -11.56
CA ARG A 44 -4.44 0.32 -12.92
C ARG A 44 -3.80 1.68 -13.20
N GLY A 45 -2.57 1.64 -13.75
CA GLY A 45 -1.76 2.80 -14.14
C GLY A 45 -1.93 3.11 -15.63
N ASP A 46 -3.13 3.46 -16.07
CA ASP A 46 -3.48 3.73 -17.46
C ASP A 46 -3.19 5.18 -17.88
N VAL A 47 -3.58 6.16 -17.08
CA VAL A 47 -3.40 7.58 -17.39
C VAL A 47 -2.22 8.25 -16.66
N ASN A 48 -1.68 7.62 -15.64
CA ASN A 48 -0.52 8.07 -14.87
C ASN A 48 0.19 6.89 -14.23
N GLU A 49 1.25 7.13 -13.45
CA GLU A 49 2.03 6.07 -12.83
C GLU A 49 1.53 5.66 -11.43
N ILE A 50 1.71 4.38 -11.12
CA ILE A 50 1.54 3.83 -9.78
C ILE A 50 2.88 3.28 -9.31
N LYS A 51 3.28 3.60 -8.09
CA LYS A 51 4.47 3.02 -7.45
C LYS A 51 4.08 2.39 -6.12
N VAL A 52 4.55 1.18 -5.91
CA VAL A 52 4.42 0.45 -4.65
C VAL A 52 5.82 0.20 -4.11
N GLY A 53 6.13 0.77 -2.96
CA GLY A 53 7.44 0.73 -2.32
C GLY A 53 7.81 -0.66 -1.79
N ARG A 54 9.03 -0.76 -1.27
CA ARG A 54 9.58 -1.99 -0.68
C ARG A 54 8.76 -2.41 0.55
N TYR A 55 8.57 -3.72 0.76
CA TYR A 55 7.81 -4.29 1.88
C TYR A 55 6.36 -3.76 2.00
N THR A 56 5.88 -3.03 1.00
CA THR A 56 4.52 -2.49 1.00
C THR A 56 3.55 -3.58 0.56
N ASN A 57 2.49 -3.78 1.35
CA ASN A 57 1.47 -4.77 1.05
C ASN A 57 0.12 -4.11 0.71
N VAL A 58 -0.49 -4.59 -0.37
CA VAL A 58 -1.83 -4.16 -0.80
C VAL A 58 -2.76 -5.36 -0.68
N GLN A 59 -3.63 -5.31 0.32
CA GLN A 59 -4.43 -6.45 0.73
C GLN A 59 -5.70 -6.61 -0.13
N ASP A 60 -6.33 -7.76 0.01
CA ASP A 60 -7.40 -8.29 -0.84
C ASP A 60 -8.49 -7.27 -1.16
N ASN A 61 -8.96 -7.29 -2.41
CA ASN A 61 -10.03 -6.46 -2.95
C ASN A 61 -9.75 -4.95 -2.94
N SER A 62 -8.52 -4.52 -2.69
CA SER A 62 -8.15 -3.10 -2.73
C SER A 62 -7.93 -2.62 -4.16
N VAL A 63 -8.09 -1.31 -4.38
CA VAL A 63 -7.92 -0.69 -5.70
C VAL A 63 -6.93 0.47 -5.60
N LEU A 64 -5.91 0.46 -6.47
CA LEU A 64 -5.03 1.59 -6.71
C LEU A 64 -5.28 2.11 -8.13
N HIS A 65 -5.65 3.38 -8.24
CA HIS A 65 -5.89 4.01 -9.52
C HIS A 65 -5.32 5.44 -9.56
N VAL A 66 -5.33 6.02 -10.72
CA VAL A 66 -4.69 7.31 -11.04
C VAL A 66 -5.63 8.25 -11.77
N SER A 67 -5.30 9.54 -11.74
CA SER A 67 -5.92 10.58 -12.55
C SER A 67 -4.83 11.52 -13.08
N SER A 68 -5.00 12.84 -12.96
CA SER A 68 -3.94 13.82 -13.24
C SER A 68 -2.74 13.70 -12.30
N HIS A 69 -2.90 13.07 -11.14
CA HIS A 69 -1.82 12.75 -10.20
C HIS A 69 -1.52 11.27 -10.22
N ALA A 70 -0.26 10.92 -9.91
CA ALA A 70 0.17 9.56 -9.68
C ALA A 70 -0.42 8.99 -8.37
N CYS A 71 -0.38 7.66 -8.21
CA CYS A 71 -0.65 7.00 -6.94
C CYS A 71 0.68 6.42 -6.42
N ILE A 72 1.25 7.03 -5.40
CA ILE A 72 2.58 6.69 -4.89
C ILE A 72 2.48 6.18 -3.46
N LEU A 73 2.92 4.95 -3.24
CA LEU A 73 3.06 4.35 -1.92
C LEU A 73 4.56 4.20 -1.62
N GLY A 74 4.98 4.72 -0.48
CA GLY A 74 6.32 4.58 0.07
C GLY A 74 6.65 3.15 0.51
N ASP A 75 7.72 3.02 1.25
CA ASP A 75 8.19 1.75 1.78
C ASP A 75 7.45 1.38 3.10
N TYR A 76 7.28 0.08 3.36
CA TYR A 76 6.62 -0.47 4.56
C TYR A 76 5.19 0.04 4.79
N VAL A 77 4.47 0.34 3.72
CA VAL A 77 3.06 0.73 3.80
C VAL A 77 2.19 -0.52 3.88
N THR A 78 1.21 -0.52 4.78
CA THR A 78 0.15 -1.52 4.80
C THR A 78 -1.15 -0.92 4.30
N VAL A 79 -1.68 -1.44 3.19
CA VAL A 79 -3.00 -1.11 2.66
C VAL A 79 -3.96 -2.23 3.03
N GLY A 80 -4.87 -1.97 3.96
CA GLY A 80 -5.85 -2.93 4.45
C GLY A 80 -6.89 -3.30 3.39
N HIS A 81 -7.56 -4.43 3.62
CA HIS A 81 -8.54 -5.01 2.70
C HIS A 81 -9.61 -4.01 2.23
N CYS A 82 -10.01 -4.09 0.97
CA CYS A 82 -11.06 -3.28 0.37
C CYS A 82 -10.80 -1.76 0.41
N ALA A 83 -9.56 -1.31 0.57
CA ALA A 83 -9.24 0.11 0.54
C ALA A 83 -9.18 0.63 -0.91
N LEU A 84 -9.56 1.91 -1.10
CA LEU A 84 -9.46 2.62 -2.38
C LEU A 84 -8.45 3.75 -2.25
N LEU A 85 -7.37 3.69 -3.02
CA LEU A 85 -6.38 4.75 -3.13
C LEU A 85 -6.40 5.30 -4.56
N HIS A 86 -6.75 6.58 -4.69
CA HIS A 86 -6.93 7.21 -5.99
C HIS A 86 -6.06 8.46 -6.11
N ALA A 87 -5.03 8.39 -6.97
CA ALA A 87 -4.18 9.52 -7.32
C ALA A 87 -3.63 10.29 -6.09
N CYS A 88 -3.10 9.57 -5.11
CA CYS A 88 -2.66 10.09 -3.82
C CYS A 88 -1.21 9.70 -3.51
N THR A 89 -0.61 10.31 -2.51
CA THR A 89 0.72 9.96 -1.99
C THR A 89 0.59 9.44 -0.56
N VAL A 90 1.17 8.29 -0.32
CA VAL A 90 1.26 7.67 1.01
C VAL A 90 2.74 7.50 1.32
N GLU A 91 3.21 8.18 2.35
CA GLU A 91 4.62 8.11 2.75
C GLU A 91 4.94 6.81 3.50
N ASP A 92 6.21 6.62 3.86
CA ASP A 92 6.68 5.38 4.48
C ASP A 92 5.99 5.05 5.81
N HIS A 93 5.91 3.77 6.13
CA HIS A 93 5.40 3.24 7.39
C HIS A 93 3.96 3.68 7.73
N VAL A 94 3.15 3.96 6.73
CA VAL A 94 1.73 4.30 6.91
C VAL A 94 0.88 3.04 6.94
N LEU A 95 -0.14 3.05 7.80
CA LEU A 95 -1.23 2.07 7.74
C LEU A 95 -2.50 2.72 7.19
N ILE A 96 -2.98 2.20 6.10
CA ILE A 96 -4.29 2.51 5.50
C ILE A 96 -5.28 1.45 5.95
N GLY A 97 -6.25 1.84 6.77
CA GLY A 97 -7.23 0.93 7.36
C GLY A 97 -8.19 0.33 6.33
N MET A 98 -8.76 -0.82 6.66
CA MET A 98 -9.71 -1.55 5.82
C MET A 98 -10.90 -0.66 5.40
N HIS A 99 -11.39 -0.82 4.17
CA HIS A 99 -12.51 -0.05 3.62
C HIS A 99 -12.33 1.48 3.64
N SER A 100 -11.12 2.00 3.84
CA SER A 100 -10.87 3.43 3.75
C SER A 100 -10.74 3.90 2.30
N THR A 101 -10.94 5.19 2.08
CA THR A 101 -10.81 5.84 0.78
C THR A 101 -9.87 7.03 0.90
N VAL A 102 -8.85 7.09 0.04
CA VAL A 102 -7.92 8.22 -0.05
C VAL A 102 -7.99 8.80 -1.45
N LEU A 103 -8.39 10.07 -1.57
CA LEU A 103 -8.70 10.71 -2.85
C LEU A 103 -7.56 11.57 -3.40
N ASP A 104 -7.77 12.03 -4.64
CA ASP A 104 -6.81 12.73 -5.48
C ASP A 104 -6.07 13.85 -4.76
N GLY A 105 -4.76 13.90 -4.92
CA GLY A 105 -3.89 14.91 -4.34
C GLY A 105 -3.73 14.85 -2.83
N ALA A 106 -4.38 13.89 -2.16
CA ALA A 106 -4.15 13.71 -0.73
C ALA A 106 -2.73 13.17 -0.46
N VAL A 107 -2.14 13.62 0.64
CA VAL A 107 -0.84 13.15 1.12
C VAL A 107 -0.99 12.64 2.55
N ILE A 108 -0.63 11.38 2.77
CA ILE A 108 -0.62 10.77 4.10
C ILE A 108 0.83 10.73 4.59
N GLY A 109 1.13 11.56 5.58
CA GLY A 109 2.48 11.70 6.12
C GLY A 109 2.98 10.45 6.86
N LYS A 110 4.29 10.26 6.84
CA LYS A 110 5.02 9.11 7.41
C LYS A 110 4.49 8.69 8.79
N GLY A 111 4.41 7.38 9.01
CA GLY A 111 4.03 6.79 10.29
C GLY A 111 2.59 7.08 10.73
N SER A 112 1.75 7.59 9.82
CA SER A 112 0.35 7.88 10.12
C SER A 112 -0.54 6.65 9.96
N ILE A 113 -1.71 6.70 10.58
CA ILE A 113 -2.74 5.68 10.48
C ILE A 113 -4.03 6.32 9.97
N VAL A 114 -4.54 5.81 8.87
CA VAL A 114 -5.89 6.08 8.39
C VAL A 114 -6.79 4.99 8.97
N ALA A 115 -7.75 5.37 9.79
CA ALA A 115 -8.65 4.40 10.44
C ALA A 115 -9.54 3.69 9.41
N ALA A 116 -9.98 2.47 9.74
CA ALA A 116 -10.90 1.72 8.89
C ALA A 116 -12.17 2.53 8.56
N GLY A 117 -12.63 2.46 7.31
CA GLY A 117 -13.81 3.17 6.83
C GLY A 117 -13.67 4.69 6.71
N ALA A 118 -12.50 5.26 6.97
CA ALA A 118 -12.28 6.71 6.85
C ALA A 118 -12.24 7.16 5.38
N VAL A 119 -12.69 8.39 5.10
CA VAL A 119 -12.59 9.01 3.77
C VAL A 119 -11.73 10.26 3.84
N VAL A 120 -10.48 10.12 3.37
CA VAL A 120 -9.56 11.25 3.21
C VAL A 120 -9.88 11.94 1.88
N THR A 121 -10.41 13.14 1.97
CA THR A 121 -10.88 13.91 0.81
C THR A 121 -9.72 14.48 -0.02
N LYS A 122 -10.04 14.93 -1.24
CA LYS A 122 -9.06 15.51 -2.17
C LYS A 122 -8.20 16.59 -1.54
N ASN A 123 -6.92 16.61 -1.90
CA ASN A 123 -5.93 17.61 -1.48
C ASN A 123 -5.74 17.73 0.04
N THR A 124 -6.20 16.74 0.81
CA THR A 124 -5.97 16.71 2.26
C THR A 124 -4.51 16.35 2.54
N ILE A 125 -3.83 17.18 3.33
CA ILE A 125 -2.48 16.88 3.82
C ILE A 125 -2.60 16.40 5.27
N VAL A 126 -2.33 15.12 5.48
CA VAL A 126 -2.25 14.51 6.80
C VAL A 126 -0.81 14.64 7.31
N PRO A 127 -0.57 15.34 8.43
CA PRO A 127 0.78 15.47 8.99
C PRO A 127 1.36 14.09 9.37
N PRO A 128 2.68 13.92 9.35
CA PRO A 128 3.32 12.70 9.84
C PRO A 128 2.87 12.33 11.27
N TYR A 129 2.87 11.02 11.56
CA TYR A 129 2.51 10.47 12.86
C TYR A 129 1.13 10.92 13.36
N SER A 130 0.14 10.87 12.48
CA SER A 130 -1.24 11.26 12.80
C SER A 130 -2.19 10.07 12.68
N LEU A 131 -3.13 9.95 13.62
CA LEU A 131 -4.31 9.13 13.45
C LEU A 131 -5.42 9.98 12.84
N VAL A 132 -5.94 9.56 11.69
CA VAL A 132 -7.10 10.21 11.05
C VAL A 132 -8.27 9.24 10.97
N ALA A 133 -9.49 9.74 11.20
CA ALA A 133 -10.70 8.92 11.16
C ALA A 133 -11.92 9.77 10.74
N GLY A 134 -12.98 9.08 10.31
CA GLY A 134 -14.29 9.68 9.98
C GLY A 134 -14.50 9.95 8.49
N VAL A 135 -15.68 10.48 8.17
CA VAL A 135 -16.14 10.86 6.83
C VAL A 135 -16.75 12.25 6.91
N PRO A 136 -16.05 13.31 6.42
CA PRO A 136 -14.65 13.31 5.98
C PRO A 136 -13.67 13.05 7.13
N ALA A 137 -12.53 12.46 6.81
CA ALA A 137 -11.50 12.14 7.81
C ALA A 137 -10.88 13.41 8.40
N LYS A 138 -10.63 13.37 9.71
CA LYS A 138 -9.99 14.44 10.47
C LYS A 138 -8.87 13.85 11.32
N VAL A 139 -7.86 14.66 11.64
CA VAL A 139 -6.84 14.29 12.61
C VAL A 139 -7.49 14.14 13.99
N ILE A 140 -7.44 12.94 14.55
CA ILE A 140 -8.01 12.60 15.87
C ILE A 140 -6.98 12.82 16.97
N LYS A 141 -5.73 12.44 16.70
CA LYS A 141 -4.61 12.64 17.62
C LYS A 141 -3.26 12.53 16.90
N LYS A 142 -2.22 13.11 17.48
CA LYS A 142 -0.83 12.82 17.11
C LYS A 142 -0.41 11.48 17.72
N LEU A 143 0.27 10.66 16.93
CA LEU A 143 0.89 9.41 17.36
C LEU A 143 2.33 9.68 17.85
N PRO A 144 2.92 8.77 18.64
CA PRO A 144 4.35 8.79 18.91
C PRO A 144 5.17 8.78 17.61
N GLU A 145 6.29 9.45 17.58
CA GLU A 145 7.21 9.46 16.44
C GLU A 145 8.03 8.15 16.38
N ASN A 146 7.32 7.05 16.24
CA ASN A 146 7.83 5.69 16.22
C ASN A 146 7.04 4.91 15.17
N THR A 147 7.73 4.10 14.38
CA THR A 147 7.15 3.28 13.29
C THR A 147 7.26 1.78 13.53
N ASP A 148 7.74 1.34 14.70
CA ASP A 148 8.04 -0.08 14.97
C ASP A 148 6.83 -0.98 14.69
N ALA A 149 5.65 -0.60 15.14
CA ALA A 149 4.44 -1.41 14.96
C ALA A 149 3.97 -1.47 13.49
N THR A 150 4.06 -0.37 12.74
CA THR A 150 3.72 -0.35 11.30
C THR A 150 4.77 -1.05 10.47
N HIS A 151 6.05 -0.92 10.84
CA HIS A 151 7.15 -1.66 10.24
C HIS A 151 6.96 -3.17 10.43
N ALA A 152 6.77 -3.62 11.67
CA ALA A 152 6.54 -5.03 12.00
C ALA A 152 5.30 -5.59 11.26
N GLN A 153 4.24 -4.78 11.10
CA GLN A 153 3.06 -5.16 10.32
C GLN A 153 3.43 -5.45 8.85
N ALA A 154 4.24 -4.60 8.23
CA ALA A 154 4.67 -4.77 6.85
C ALA A 154 5.57 -6.01 6.69
N VAL A 155 6.57 -6.19 7.57
CA VAL A 155 7.46 -7.35 7.59
C VAL A 155 6.69 -8.64 7.84
N LYS A 156 5.68 -8.65 8.71
CA LYS A 156 4.80 -9.80 8.93
C LYS A 156 4.11 -10.25 7.64
N TYR A 157 3.64 -9.31 6.80
CA TYR A 157 3.03 -9.63 5.50
C TYR A 157 4.04 -10.16 4.50
N GLU A 158 5.26 -9.62 4.48
CA GLU A 158 6.33 -10.17 3.67
C GLU A 158 6.64 -11.61 4.10
N ASN A 159 6.83 -11.89 5.39
CA ASN A 159 7.07 -13.24 5.89
C ASN A 159 5.89 -14.20 5.63
N LEU A 160 4.67 -13.69 5.52
CA LEU A 160 3.50 -14.50 5.20
C LEU A 160 3.64 -15.15 3.81
N TRP A 161 3.93 -14.37 2.77
CA TRP A 161 4.02 -14.92 1.43
C TRP A 161 5.38 -15.59 1.14
N THR A 162 6.48 -15.06 1.64
CA THR A 162 7.81 -15.65 1.40
C THR A 162 7.93 -17.01 2.04
N ARG A 163 7.59 -17.14 3.32
CA ARG A 163 7.88 -18.32 4.14
C ARG A 163 6.67 -19.24 4.31
N ARG A 164 5.49 -18.70 4.65
CA ARG A 164 4.31 -19.52 4.94
C ARG A 164 3.59 -19.99 3.68
N TYR A 165 3.47 -19.14 2.67
CA TYR A 165 3.02 -19.54 1.32
C TYR A 165 4.16 -20.20 0.53
N ASN A 166 5.40 -20.11 1.02
CA ASN A 166 6.60 -20.70 0.41
C ASN A 166 6.87 -20.24 -1.03
N GLU A 167 6.53 -18.99 -1.34
CA GLU A 167 6.74 -18.42 -2.68
C GLU A 167 8.19 -17.97 -2.90
N LEU A 168 8.92 -17.61 -1.81
CA LEU A 168 10.31 -17.17 -1.87
C LEU A 168 11.04 -17.51 -0.55
N PRO A 169 11.14 -18.80 -0.14
CA PRO A 169 11.62 -19.19 1.19
C PRO A 169 13.06 -18.74 1.49
N ASP A 170 13.90 -18.66 0.45
CA ASP A 170 15.32 -18.28 0.54
C ASP A 170 15.57 -16.84 0.06
N GLY A 171 14.53 -16.04 -0.07
CA GLY A 171 14.59 -14.72 -0.69
C GLY A 171 15.33 -13.64 0.07
N GLY A 172 15.63 -13.86 1.36
CA GLY A 172 16.47 -12.98 2.18
C GLY A 172 15.82 -11.68 2.59
N GLY A 173 14.54 -11.67 2.91
CA GLY A 173 13.85 -10.52 3.51
C GLY A 173 14.12 -10.38 5.01
N GLU A 174 13.53 -9.37 5.62
CA GLU A 174 13.53 -9.19 7.08
C GLU A 174 12.74 -10.31 7.77
N GLU A 175 13.13 -10.66 9.00
CA GLU A 175 12.43 -11.69 9.77
C GLU A 175 11.45 -11.08 10.76
N TYR A 176 10.22 -11.60 10.77
CA TYR A 176 9.22 -11.27 11.78
C TYR A 176 9.29 -12.27 12.93
N HIS A 177 9.60 -11.80 14.14
CA HIS A 177 9.77 -12.63 15.34
C HIS A 177 8.60 -12.49 16.34
N GLY A 178 7.47 -11.95 15.92
CA GLY A 178 6.30 -11.75 16.79
C GLY A 178 6.26 -10.37 17.46
N GLU A 179 6.90 -9.37 16.85
CA GLU A 179 6.87 -8.00 17.30
C GLU A 179 5.42 -7.46 17.37
N LYS A 180 5.20 -6.48 18.24
CA LYS A 180 3.89 -5.84 18.35
C LYS A 180 3.55 -5.13 17.04
N ILE A 181 2.39 -5.45 16.50
CA ILE A 181 1.83 -4.82 15.29
C ILE A 181 0.72 -3.84 15.64
N VAL A 182 0.22 -3.10 14.63
CA VAL A 182 -0.90 -2.15 14.75
C VAL A 182 -2.24 -2.85 14.88
#